data_0e14595ad9bb6d74362ed6a4c0cd6494
#
_entry.id   0e14595ad9bb6d74362ed6a4c0cd6494
#
_cell.length_a   1.000
_cell.length_b   1.000
_cell.length_c   1.000
_cell.angle_alpha   90.00
_cell.angle_beta   90.00
_cell.angle_gamma   90.00
#
_symmetry.space_group_name_H-M   'P 1'
#
loop_
_entity.id
_entity.type
_entity.pdbx_description
1 polymer ?
#
loop_
_entity_poly.entity_id
_entity_poly.type
_entity_poly.pdbx_seq_one_letter_code
_entity_poly.pdbx_strand_id
1 'polypeptide(L)'
;MIYYYYIHARKTENAIFPLNLFQVRTFRVGILGNLATRLGISSIPLLLPLMIQIAYGESAVVSGWIVAPMALTAMLGKSSVIKILNHFGYRKTLMINTFTIGILIACLGIPGIHTSIYWYVPILAILGFFNSIQFTAMNTISIADLRSSHTSSGNSLLSVNQQLAIGFGIAFGLIVLKLFQNNVTLTGADAHLAFRYTFYVVGF
;
A
#
# COMPACT_ATOMS: atom_id res chain seq x y z
N MET A 1 21.79 -16.07 -13.12
CA MET A 1 21.96 -14.61 -13.10
C MET A 1 22.12 -14.02 -11.71
N ILE A 2 21.24 -14.28 -10.74
CA ILE A 2 21.31 -13.73 -9.37
C ILE A 2 22.63 -14.09 -8.66
N TYR A 3 23.11 -15.32 -8.78
CA TYR A 3 24.37 -15.77 -8.20
C TYR A 3 25.60 -15.04 -8.75
N TYR A 4 25.64 -14.81 -10.06
CA TYR A 4 26.72 -14.04 -10.70
C TYR A 4 26.70 -12.58 -10.27
N TYR A 5 25.52 -11.99 -10.13
CA TYR A 5 25.38 -10.62 -9.62
C TYR A 5 25.85 -10.52 -8.17
N TYR A 6 25.52 -11.49 -7.32
CA TYR A 6 25.94 -11.50 -5.92
C TYR A 6 27.47 -11.52 -5.77
N ILE A 7 28.17 -12.32 -6.60
CA ILE A 7 29.64 -12.37 -6.61
C ILE A 7 30.22 -11.05 -7.14
N HIS A 8 29.64 -10.49 -8.20
CA HIS A 8 30.07 -9.22 -8.78
C HIS A 8 29.87 -8.04 -7.78
N ALA A 9 28.73 -7.97 -7.13
CA ALA A 9 28.40 -6.92 -6.15
C ALA A 9 29.28 -6.97 -4.89
N ARG A 10 29.87 -8.12 -4.55
CA ARG A 10 30.86 -8.24 -3.47
C ARG A 10 32.26 -7.76 -3.86
N LYS A 11 32.60 -7.79 -5.15
CA LYS A 11 33.95 -7.48 -5.65
C LYS A 11 34.09 -6.04 -6.17
N THR A 12 33.00 -5.36 -6.46
CA THR A 12 33.02 -4.07 -7.12
C THR A 12 32.41 -3.01 -6.20
N GLU A 13 33.24 -2.02 -5.79
CA GLU A 13 32.78 -0.89 -4.94
C GLU A 13 31.69 -0.04 -5.59
N ASN A 14 31.59 -0.04 -6.91
CA ASN A 14 30.58 0.69 -7.71
C ASN A 14 29.48 -0.21 -8.28
N ALA A 15 29.09 -1.28 -7.58
CA ALA A 15 27.95 -2.09 -8.01
C ALA A 15 26.65 -1.23 -8.03
N ILE A 16 25.83 -1.41 -9.06
CA ILE A 16 24.54 -0.70 -9.24
C ILE A 16 23.65 -0.83 -7.99
N PHE A 17 23.71 -1.98 -7.33
CA PHE A 17 23.02 -2.25 -6.05
C PHE A 17 24.02 -2.74 -5.01
N PRO A 18 24.68 -1.85 -4.26
CA PRO A 18 25.62 -2.24 -3.24
C PRO A 18 24.89 -2.94 -2.08
N LEU A 19 25.24 -4.20 -1.84
CA LEU A 19 24.64 -5.01 -0.76
C LEU A 19 24.89 -4.42 0.63
N ASN A 20 25.88 -3.56 0.77
CA ASN A 20 26.19 -2.84 1.99
C ASN A 20 25.06 -1.93 2.49
N LEU A 21 24.13 -1.52 1.59
CA LEU A 21 22.96 -0.72 1.97
C LEU A 21 22.05 -1.47 2.96
N PHE A 22 21.95 -2.78 2.84
CA PHE A 22 21.17 -3.61 3.77
C PHE A 22 21.79 -3.74 5.17
N GLN A 23 23.03 -3.32 5.36
CA GLN A 23 23.67 -3.25 6.68
C GLN A 23 23.14 -2.03 7.47
N VAL A 24 22.69 -0.99 6.77
CA VAL A 24 22.07 0.17 7.41
C VAL A 24 20.70 -0.23 7.92
N ARG A 25 20.52 -0.16 9.25
CA ARG A 25 19.30 -0.64 9.92
C ARG A 25 18.04 0.07 9.45
N THR A 26 18.09 1.39 9.29
CA THR A 26 16.98 2.22 8.83
C THR A 26 16.56 1.87 7.41
N PHE A 27 17.52 1.64 6.51
CA PHE A 27 17.26 1.22 5.13
C PHE A 27 16.57 -0.15 5.08
N ARG A 28 17.09 -1.13 5.83
CA ARG A 28 16.51 -2.48 5.91
C ARG A 28 15.08 -2.46 6.47
N VAL A 29 14.87 -1.75 7.59
CA VAL A 29 13.54 -1.61 8.19
C VAL A 29 12.60 -0.86 7.26
N GLY A 30 13.08 0.17 6.57
CA GLY A 30 12.29 0.94 5.60
C GLY A 30 11.84 0.09 4.40
N ILE A 31 12.73 -0.73 3.83
CA ILE A 31 12.39 -1.63 2.72
C ILE A 31 11.37 -2.69 3.14
N LEU A 32 11.61 -3.39 4.26
CA LEU A 32 10.70 -4.42 4.74
C LEU A 32 9.35 -3.85 5.19
N GLY A 33 9.36 -2.71 5.88
CA GLY A 33 8.15 -2.01 6.28
C GLY A 33 7.34 -1.51 5.09
N ASN A 34 8.01 -0.99 4.04
CA ASN A 34 7.37 -0.57 2.80
C ASN A 34 6.70 -1.75 2.09
N LEU A 35 7.39 -2.90 2.03
CA LEU A 35 6.83 -4.13 1.45
C LEU A 35 5.57 -4.57 2.22
N ALA A 36 5.66 -4.68 3.55
CA ALA A 36 4.55 -5.14 4.38
C ALA A 36 3.32 -4.21 4.30
N THR A 37 3.50 -2.89 4.43
CA THR A 37 2.39 -1.93 4.39
C THR A 37 1.73 -1.84 3.03
N ARG A 38 2.49 -2.06 1.95
CA ARG A 38 1.95 -2.05 0.58
C ARG A 38 1.20 -3.31 0.20
N LEU A 39 1.46 -4.44 0.82
CA LEU A 39 0.70 -5.67 0.57
C LEU A 39 -0.81 -5.44 0.75
N GLY A 40 -1.21 -4.71 1.79
CA GLY A 40 -2.61 -4.39 2.02
C GLY A 40 -3.12 -3.30 1.07
N ILE A 41 -2.53 -2.12 1.16
CA ILE A 41 -3.11 -0.91 0.53
C ILE A 41 -3.06 -0.93 -1.00
N SER A 42 -2.07 -1.61 -1.61
CA SER A 42 -1.91 -1.61 -3.08
C SER A 42 -3.00 -2.38 -3.81
N SER A 43 -3.73 -3.26 -3.14
CA SER A 43 -4.87 -3.98 -3.73
C SER A 43 -6.13 -3.11 -3.84
N ILE A 44 -6.28 -2.08 -2.99
CA ILE A 44 -7.53 -1.29 -2.88
C ILE A 44 -7.92 -0.59 -4.19
N PRO A 45 -6.98 0.11 -4.90
CA PRO A 45 -7.32 0.79 -6.15
C PRO A 45 -7.84 -0.14 -7.26
N LEU A 46 -7.61 -1.45 -7.14
CA LEU A 46 -8.15 -2.46 -8.05
C LEU A 46 -9.40 -3.12 -7.49
N LEU A 47 -9.36 -3.60 -6.24
CA LEU A 47 -10.44 -4.38 -5.64
C LEU A 47 -11.72 -3.56 -5.45
N LEU A 48 -11.61 -2.28 -5.08
CA LEU A 48 -12.77 -1.48 -4.81
C LEU A 48 -13.57 -1.11 -6.08
N PRO A 49 -12.95 -0.60 -7.17
CA PRO A 49 -13.67 -0.42 -8.42
C PRO A 49 -14.27 -1.72 -8.95
N LEU A 50 -13.56 -2.84 -8.80
CA LEU A 50 -14.04 -4.15 -9.22
C LEU A 50 -15.30 -4.57 -8.42
N MET A 51 -15.30 -4.35 -7.10
CA MET A 51 -16.46 -4.57 -6.25
C MET A 51 -17.66 -3.72 -6.68
N ILE A 52 -17.45 -2.42 -6.92
CA ILE A 52 -18.50 -1.48 -7.31
C ILE A 52 -19.12 -1.90 -8.65
N GLN A 53 -18.31 -2.36 -9.60
CA GLN A 53 -18.80 -2.80 -10.90
C GLN A 53 -19.50 -4.18 -10.84
N ILE A 54 -18.94 -5.15 -10.12
CA ILE A 54 -19.46 -6.54 -10.11
C ILE A 54 -20.61 -6.69 -9.12
N ALA A 55 -20.46 -6.17 -7.89
CA ALA A 55 -21.44 -6.41 -6.83
C ALA A 55 -22.59 -5.41 -6.85
N TYR A 56 -22.32 -4.15 -7.17
CA TYR A 56 -23.34 -3.11 -7.25
C TYR A 56 -23.87 -2.86 -8.69
N GLY A 57 -23.21 -3.42 -9.71
CA GLY A 57 -23.63 -3.26 -11.12
C GLY A 57 -23.40 -1.85 -11.68
N GLU A 58 -22.57 -1.03 -11.02
CA GLU A 58 -22.32 0.34 -11.41
C GLU A 58 -21.30 0.45 -12.55
N SER A 59 -21.31 1.58 -13.25
CA SER A 59 -20.39 1.82 -14.35
C SER A 59 -18.95 2.06 -13.87
N ALA A 60 -17.96 1.83 -14.76
CA ALA A 60 -16.56 2.13 -14.50
C ALA A 60 -16.33 3.63 -14.19
N VAL A 61 -17.15 4.52 -14.77
CA VAL A 61 -17.09 5.96 -14.51
C VAL A 61 -17.48 6.27 -13.06
N VAL A 62 -18.58 5.70 -12.57
CA VAL A 62 -19.03 5.87 -11.19
C VAL A 62 -18.00 5.33 -10.21
N SER A 63 -17.46 4.14 -10.47
CA SER A 63 -16.41 3.57 -9.60
C SER A 63 -15.15 4.43 -9.56
N GLY A 64 -14.77 5.04 -10.68
CA GLY A 64 -13.65 6.00 -10.75
C GLY A 64 -13.90 7.25 -9.91
N TRP A 65 -15.10 7.83 -9.94
CA TRP A 65 -15.47 8.99 -9.13
C TRP A 65 -15.46 8.68 -7.63
N ILE A 66 -15.83 7.49 -7.22
CA ILE A 66 -15.81 7.06 -5.82
C ILE A 66 -14.37 6.92 -5.30
N VAL A 67 -13.43 6.49 -6.15
CA VAL A 67 -12.02 6.33 -5.77
C VAL A 67 -11.23 7.64 -5.88
N ALA A 68 -11.67 8.60 -6.71
CA ALA A 68 -10.98 9.88 -6.93
C ALA A 68 -10.63 10.65 -5.63
N PRO A 69 -11.48 10.72 -4.60
CA PRO A 69 -11.17 11.39 -3.34
C PRO A 69 -9.91 10.85 -2.64
N MET A 70 -9.60 9.56 -2.79
CA MET A 70 -8.37 8.98 -2.25
C MET A 70 -7.11 9.66 -2.84
N ALA A 71 -7.10 9.94 -4.15
CA ALA A 71 -5.99 10.61 -4.80
C ALA A 71 -5.90 12.10 -4.40
N LEU A 72 -7.05 12.78 -4.31
CA LEU A 72 -7.09 14.19 -3.92
C LEU A 72 -6.58 14.41 -2.50
N THR A 73 -7.02 13.60 -1.55
CA THR A 73 -6.59 13.71 -0.15
C THR A 73 -5.15 13.28 0.06
N ALA A 74 -4.61 12.39 -0.79
CA ALA A 74 -3.20 12.04 -0.77
C ALA A 74 -2.30 13.26 -1.08
N MET A 75 -2.75 14.21 -1.89
CA MET A 75 -2.03 15.47 -2.13
C MET A 75 -1.97 16.32 -0.87
N LEU A 76 -3.08 16.41 -0.12
CA LEU A 76 -3.15 17.14 1.14
C LEU A 76 -2.28 16.48 2.23
N GLY A 77 -2.21 15.15 2.24
CA GLY A 77 -1.38 14.39 3.16
C GLY A 77 0.11 14.76 3.06
N LYS A 78 0.63 14.98 1.84
CA LYS A 78 2.04 15.34 1.62
C LYS A 78 2.46 16.63 2.33
N SER A 79 1.62 17.63 2.33
CA SER A 79 1.92 18.93 2.98
C SER A 79 1.98 18.83 4.51
N SER A 80 1.26 17.89 5.08
CA SER A 80 1.13 17.70 6.53
C SER A 80 2.19 16.78 7.13
N VAL A 81 2.86 15.97 6.31
CA VAL A 81 3.80 14.92 6.77
C VAL A 81 4.92 15.49 7.63
N ILE A 82 5.58 16.56 7.18
CA ILE A 82 6.74 17.14 7.89
C ILE A 82 6.33 17.60 9.29
N LYS A 83 5.18 18.26 9.42
CA LYS A 83 4.66 18.72 10.72
C LYS A 83 4.36 17.54 11.66
N ILE A 84 3.73 16.49 11.13
CA ILE A 84 3.39 15.28 11.90
C ILE A 84 4.66 14.56 12.35
N LEU A 85 5.64 14.37 11.47
CA LEU A 85 6.89 13.70 11.79
C LEU A 85 7.73 14.46 12.81
N ASN A 86 7.75 15.79 12.73
CA ASN A 86 8.46 16.63 13.69
C ASN A 86 7.81 16.61 15.08
N HIS A 87 6.47 16.45 15.15
CA HIS A 87 5.75 16.45 16.42
C HIS A 87 5.75 15.07 17.11
N PHE A 88 5.49 13.99 16.38
CA PHE A 88 5.32 12.64 16.93
C PHE A 88 6.55 11.74 16.74
N GLY A 89 7.49 12.13 15.88
CA GLY A 89 8.63 11.31 15.47
C GLY A 89 8.25 10.17 14.52
N TYR A 90 9.25 9.65 13.80
CA TYR A 90 9.03 8.63 12.74
C TYR A 90 8.42 7.33 13.28
N ARG A 91 8.94 6.80 14.40
CA ARG A 91 8.51 5.50 14.92
C ARG A 91 7.03 5.48 15.31
N LYS A 92 6.60 6.46 16.11
CA LYS A 92 5.20 6.54 16.57
C LYS A 92 4.26 6.80 15.40
N THR A 93 4.62 7.74 14.52
CA THR A 93 3.82 8.05 13.33
C THR A 93 3.61 6.82 12.46
N LEU A 94 4.67 6.08 12.12
CA LEU A 94 4.56 4.90 11.28
C LEU A 94 3.72 3.78 11.91
N MET A 95 3.90 3.51 13.21
CA MET A 95 3.12 2.48 13.91
C MET A 95 1.63 2.82 13.95
N ILE A 96 1.29 4.04 14.41
CA ILE A 96 -0.11 4.48 14.49
C ILE A 96 -0.73 4.51 13.10
N ASN A 97 -0.01 5.03 12.12
CA ASN A 97 -0.49 5.17 10.76
C ASN A 97 -0.74 3.82 10.09
N THR A 98 0.17 2.85 10.26
CA THR A 98 -0.02 1.49 9.73
C THR A 98 -1.26 0.83 10.33
N PHE A 99 -1.45 0.94 11.65
CA PHE A 99 -2.63 0.41 12.31
C PHE A 99 -3.92 1.10 11.84
N THR A 100 -3.90 2.43 11.69
CA THR A 100 -5.04 3.20 11.18
C THR A 100 -5.39 2.80 9.74
N ILE A 101 -4.39 2.62 8.87
CA ILE A 101 -4.61 2.14 7.50
C ILE A 101 -5.25 0.76 7.49
N GLY A 102 -4.76 -0.17 8.33
CA GLY A 102 -5.34 -1.51 8.45
C GLY A 102 -6.82 -1.46 8.86
N ILE A 103 -7.15 -0.67 9.88
CA ILE A 103 -8.54 -0.47 10.31
C ILE A 103 -9.39 0.13 9.17
N LEU A 104 -8.90 1.15 8.47
CA LEU A 104 -9.64 1.79 7.39
C LEU A 104 -9.90 0.82 6.23
N ILE A 105 -8.94 -0.05 5.91
CA ILE A 105 -9.14 -1.11 4.90
C ILE A 105 -10.21 -2.09 5.38
N ALA A 106 -10.17 -2.53 6.64
CA ALA A 106 -11.20 -3.39 7.20
C ALA A 106 -12.58 -2.71 7.22
N CYS A 107 -12.65 -1.39 7.48
CA CYS A 107 -13.87 -0.62 7.41
C CYS A 107 -14.52 -0.60 6.00
N LEU A 108 -13.75 -0.80 4.93
CA LEU A 108 -14.32 -0.98 3.58
C LEU A 108 -15.18 -2.27 3.47
N GLY A 109 -14.97 -3.24 4.36
CA GLY A 109 -15.81 -4.43 4.44
C GLY A 109 -17.11 -4.26 5.23
N ILE A 110 -17.34 -3.14 5.93
CA ILE A 110 -18.53 -2.95 6.78
C ILE A 110 -19.81 -2.69 5.97
N PRO A 111 -19.82 -1.81 4.93
CA PRO A 111 -21.04 -1.49 4.21
C PRO A 111 -21.67 -2.74 3.59
N GLY A 112 -22.98 -2.92 3.81
CA GLY A 112 -23.75 -4.00 3.19
C GLY A 112 -24.16 -3.65 1.75
N ILE A 113 -24.62 -4.65 0.99
CA ILE A 113 -25.02 -4.46 -0.43
C ILE A 113 -26.17 -3.43 -0.61
N HIS A 114 -26.99 -3.26 0.40
CA HIS A 114 -28.08 -2.27 0.40
C HIS A 114 -27.64 -0.88 0.89
N THR A 115 -26.38 -0.74 1.31
CA THR A 115 -25.83 0.54 1.74
C THR A 115 -25.43 1.34 0.51
N SER A 116 -25.67 2.65 0.55
CA SER A 116 -25.25 3.55 -0.54
C SER A 116 -23.74 3.47 -0.77
N ILE A 117 -23.33 3.34 -2.04
CA ILE A 117 -21.94 3.32 -2.47
C ILE A 117 -21.15 4.57 -2.05
N TYR A 118 -21.84 5.68 -1.80
CA TYR A 118 -21.20 6.93 -1.36
C TYR A 118 -20.59 6.85 0.03
N TRP A 119 -20.90 5.81 0.84
CA TRP A 119 -20.24 5.56 2.12
C TRP A 119 -18.73 5.21 1.98
N TYR A 120 -18.32 4.73 0.81
CA TYR A 120 -16.89 4.49 0.54
C TYR A 120 -16.09 5.78 0.40
N VAL A 121 -16.70 6.88 -0.02
CA VAL A 121 -16.04 8.17 -0.28
C VAL A 121 -15.28 8.72 0.94
N PRO A 122 -15.91 8.90 2.11
CA PRO A 122 -15.19 9.42 3.28
C PRO A 122 -14.11 8.46 3.77
N ILE A 123 -14.34 7.14 3.73
CA ILE A 123 -13.34 6.15 4.14
C ILE A 123 -12.11 6.24 3.22
N LEU A 124 -12.31 6.34 1.91
CA LEU A 124 -11.24 6.47 0.92
C LEU A 124 -10.50 7.80 1.03
N ALA A 125 -11.21 8.88 1.32
CA ALA A 125 -10.58 10.17 1.53
C ALA A 125 -9.62 10.13 2.73
N ILE A 126 -10.05 9.56 3.86
CA ILE A 126 -9.20 9.37 5.04
C ILE A 126 -8.05 8.42 4.73
N LEU A 127 -8.32 7.29 4.05
CA LEU A 127 -7.32 6.31 3.64
C LEU A 127 -6.23 6.94 2.76
N GLY A 128 -6.60 7.76 1.79
CA GLY A 128 -5.67 8.48 0.91
C GLY A 128 -4.73 9.41 1.67
N PHE A 129 -5.27 10.15 2.63
CA PHE A 129 -4.48 11.02 3.50
C PHE A 129 -3.44 10.23 4.30
N PHE A 130 -3.85 9.19 5.02
CA PHE A 130 -2.95 8.36 5.81
C PHE A 130 -1.95 7.58 4.95
N ASN A 131 -2.37 7.08 3.78
CA ASN A 131 -1.47 6.43 2.83
C ASN A 131 -0.34 7.35 2.35
N SER A 132 -0.65 8.62 2.10
CA SER A 132 0.36 9.62 1.69
C SER A 132 1.39 9.88 2.81
N ILE A 133 0.93 9.96 4.07
CA ILE A 133 1.82 10.09 5.24
C ILE A 133 2.73 8.87 5.34
N GLN A 134 2.15 7.66 5.24
CA GLN A 134 2.90 6.41 5.31
C GLN A 134 3.97 6.33 4.22
N PHE A 135 3.59 6.62 2.98
CA PHE A 135 4.49 6.59 1.85
C PHE A 135 5.67 7.54 2.01
N THR A 136 5.39 8.80 2.37
CA THR A 136 6.42 9.82 2.51
C THR A 136 7.33 9.53 3.71
N ALA A 137 6.76 9.16 4.86
CA ALA A 137 7.53 8.85 6.06
C ALA A 137 8.46 7.63 5.85
N MET A 138 7.96 6.56 5.22
CA MET A 138 8.76 5.37 4.90
C MET A 138 9.90 5.69 3.93
N ASN A 139 9.64 6.46 2.88
CA ASN A 139 10.67 6.84 1.92
C ASN A 139 11.74 7.69 2.59
N THR A 140 11.36 8.67 3.39
CA THR A 140 12.30 9.55 4.07
C THR A 140 13.18 8.78 5.05
N ILE A 141 12.62 7.92 5.90
CA ILE A 141 13.41 7.14 6.87
C ILE A 141 14.33 6.13 6.19
N SER A 142 13.90 5.57 5.05
CA SER A 142 14.72 4.59 4.33
C SER A 142 16.04 5.14 3.82
N ILE A 143 16.08 6.43 3.47
CA ILE A 143 17.28 7.09 2.92
C ILE A 143 17.99 7.99 3.94
N ALA A 144 17.41 8.22 5.12
CA ALA A 144 17.89 9.20 6.09
C ALA A 144 19.34 8.98 6.53
N ASP A 145 19.74 7.73 6.75
CA ASP A 145 21.07 7.38 7.25
C ASP A 145 22.03 6.89 6.15
N LEU A 146 21.64 7.04 4.88
CA LEU A 146 22.52 6.70 3.77
C LEU A 146 23.56 7.80 3.53
N ARG A 147 24.80 7.39 3.25
CA ARG A 147 25.85 8.33 2.81
C ARG A 147 25.45 8.97 1.48
N SER A 148 25.86 10.22 1.27
CA SER A 148 25.54 10.99 0.06
C SER A 148 25.91 10.25 -1.24
N SER A 149 27.03 9.51 -1.23
CA SER A 149 27.50 8.68 -2.35
C SER A 149 26.57 7.52 -2.69
N HIS A 150 25.76 7.05 -1.74
CA HIS A 150 24.87 5.89 -1.91
C HIS A 150 23.39 6.27 -1.99
N THR A 151 23.04 7.54 -1.87
CA THR A 151 21.64 8.01 -1.90
C THR A 151 20.96 7.70 -3.24
N SER A 152 21.67 7.86 -4.36
CA SER A 152 21.12 7.56 -5.69
C SER A 152 20.81 6.06 -5.86
N SER A 153 21.75 5.19 -5.49
CA SER A 153 21.56 3.73 -5.54
C SER A 153 20.47 3.27 -4.55
N GLY A 154 20.42 3.90 -3.36
CA GLY A 154 19.38 3.65 -2.37
C GLY A 154 17.97 4.01 -2.88
N ASN A 155 17.82 5.16 -3.53
CA ASN A 155 16.56 5.58 -4.14
C ASN A 155 16.13 4.64 -5.29
N SER A 156 17.07 4.20 -6.13
CA SER A 156 16.77 3.24 -7.20
C SER A 156 16.27 1.90 -6.63
N LEU A 157 16.95 1.39 -5.61
CA LEU A 157 16.55 0.14 -4.94
C LEU A 157 15.20 0.28 -4.23
N LEU A 158 14.95 1.42 -3.60
CA LEU A 158 13.67 1.72 -2.96
C LEU A 158 12.53 1.77 -4.00
N SER A 159 12.77 2.37 -5.16
CA SER A 159 11.79 2.42 -6.26
C SER A 159 11.46 1.03 -6.80
N VAL A 160 12.47 0.17 -7.01
CA VAL A 160 12.26 -1.22 -7.41
C VAL A 160 11.45 -1.98 -6.35
N ASN A 161 11.82 -1.85 -5.07
CA ASN A 161 11.09 -2.46 -3.97
C ASN A 161 9.62 -2.02 -3.93
N GLN A 162 9.34 -0.74 -4.18
CA GLN A 162 7.98 -0.21 -4.23
C GLN A 162 7.17 -0.84 -5.37
N GLN A 163 7.72 -0.98 -6.57
CA GLN A 163 7.04 -1.59 -7.70
C GLN A 163 6.74 -3.07 -7.44
N LEU A 164 7.71 -3.80 -6.88
CA LEU A 164 7.51 -5.18 -6.46
C LEU A 164 6.42 -5.30 -5.38
N ALA A 165 6.46 -4.42 -4.38
CA ALA A 165 5.48 -4.41 -3.31
C ALA A 165 4.05 -4.12 -3.80
N ILE A 166 3.91 -3.22 -4.78
CA ILE A 166 2.61 -2.94 -5.44
C ILE A 166 2.13 -4.19 -6.19
N GLY A 167 3.00 -4.80 -7.01
CA GLY A 167 2.65 -6.01 -7.75
C GLY A 167 2.24 -7.17 -6.85
N PHE A 168 3.02 -7.43 -5.79
CA PHE A 168 2.69 -8.45 -4.80
C PHE A 168 1.40 -8.13 -4.04
N GLY A 169 1.17 -6.87 -3.68
CA GLY A 169 -0.05 -6.45 -2.99
C GLY A 169 -1.31 -6.69 -3.84
N ILE A 170 -1.26 -6.31 -5.12
CA ILE A 170 -2.36 -6.56 -6.07
C ILE A 170 -2.60 -8.07 -6.21
N ALA A 171 -1.53 -8.86 -6.44
CA ALA A 171 -1.63 -10.30 -6.58
C ALA A 171 -2.20 -10.96 -5.32
N PHE A 172 -1.72 -10.55 -4.14
CA PHE A 172 -2.22 -11.04 -2.85
C PHE A 172 -3.72 -10.76 -2.70
N GLY A 173 -4.16 -9.52 -2.94
CA GLY A 173 -5.57 -9.15 -2.85
C GLY A 173 -6.46 -9.97 -3.80
N LEU A 174 -6.01 -10.20 -5.04
CA LEU A 174 -6.74 -11.03 -6.02
C LEU A 174 -6.78 -12.51 -5.62
N ILE A 175 -5.69 -13.06 -5.07
CA ILE A 175 -5.65 -14.45 -4.58
C ILE A 175 -6.65 -14.62 -3.44
N VAL A 176 -6.64 -13.71 -2.46
CA VAL A 176 -7.59 -13.74 -1.34
C VAL A 176 -9.02 -13.64 -1.84
N LEU A 177 -9.30 -12.72 -2.76
CA LEU A 177 -10.62 -12.60 -3.38
C LEU A 177 -11.05 -13.90 -4.07
N LYS A 178 -10.17 -14.51 -4.85
CA LYS A 178 -10.46 -15.77 -5.54
C LYS A 178 -10.75 -16.92 -4.58
N LEU A 179 -10.05 -17.00 -3.46
CA LEU A 179 -10.31 -18.01 -2.43
C LEU A 179 -11.72 -17.89 -1.85
N PHE A 180 -12.21 -16.69 -1.64
CA PHE A 180 -13.59 -16.46 -1.18
C PHE A 180 -14.62 -16.65 -2.29
N GLN A 181 -14.30 -16.34 -3.53
CA GLN A 181 -15.18 -16.56 -4.69
C GLN A 181 -15.41 -18.03 -5.02
N ASN A 182 -14.42 -18.91 -4.84
CA ASN A 182 -14.57 -20.33 -5.13
C ASN A 182 -15.57 -21.05 -4.20
N ASN A 183 -15.91 -20.46 -3.06
CA ASN A 183 -16.84 -21.02 -2.10
C ASN A 183 -18.27 -20.46 -2.22
N VAL A 184 -18.50 -19.51 -3.14
CA VAL A 184 -19.77 -18.79 -3.28
C VAL A 184 -20.09 -18.59 -4.75
N THR A 185 -21.29 -18.97 -5.17
CA THR A 185 -21.78 -18.74 -6.55
C THR A 185 -21.92 -17.23 -6.82
N LEU A 186 -21.30 -16.77 -7.90
CA LEU A 186 -21.11 -15.35 -8.24
C LEU A 186 -22.41 -14.66 -8.69
N THR A 187 -23.27 -14.32 -7.75
CA THR A 187 -24.38 -13.37 -7.99
C THR A 187 -24.27 -12.20 -7.00
N GLY A 188 -24.68 -11.01 -7.39
CA GLY A 188 -24.53 -9.73 -6.72
C GLY A 188 -24.22 -9.72 -5.22
N ALA A 189 -25.09 -10.30 -4.37
CA ALA A 189 -24.90 -10.35 -2.91
C ALA A 189 -23.71 -11.23 -2.49
N ASP A 190 -23.51 -12.35 -3.16
CA ASP A 190 -22.45 -13.31 -2.85
C ASP A 190 -21.08 -12.78 -3.28
N ALA A 191 -21.02 -12.12 -4.44
CA ALA A 191 -19.80 -11.42 -4.86
C ALA A 191 -19.42 -10.33 -3.85
N HIS A 192 -20.39 -9.55 -3.37
CA HIS A 192 -20.18 -8.52 -2.37
C HIS A 192 -19.58 -9.08 -1.07
N LEU A 193 -20.07 -10.23 -0.59
CA LEU A 193 -19.54 -10.90 0.61
C LEU A 193 -18.07 -11.31 0.42
N ALA A 194 -17.72 -11.85 -0.76
CA ALA A 194 -16.33 -12.22 -1.04
C ALA A 194 -15.40 -11.02 -0.98
N PHE A 195 -15.79 -9.86 -1.52
CA PHE A 195 -15.03 -8.62 -1.40
C PHE A 195 -14.90 -8.13 0.05
N ARG A 196 -15.99 -8.21 0.85
CA ARG A 196 -15.96 -7.83 2.26
C ARG A 196 -14.95 -8.63 3.05
N TYR A 197 -14.99 -9.98 2.92
CA TYR A 197 -14.01 -10.84 3.58
C TYR A 197 -12.59 -10.58 3.10
N THR A 198 -12.41 -10.27 1.82
CA THR A 198 -11.12 -9.88 1.28
C THR A 198 -10.59 -8.61 1.96
N PHE A 199 -11.42 -7.58 2.14
CA PHE A 199 -11.00 -6.35 2.83
C PHE A 199 -10.66 -6.59 4.29
N TYR A 200 -11.35 -7.49 4.99
CA TYR A 200 -10.97 -7.86 6.36
C TYR A 200 -9.59 -8.55 6.39
N VAL A 201 -9.33 -9.51 5.52
CA VAL A 201 -8.04 -10.22 5.49
C VAL A 201 -6.89 -9.31 5.05
N VAL A 202 -7.13 -8.41 4.10
CA VAL A 202 -6.11 -7.48 3.58
C VAL A 202 -5.82 -6.34 4.56
N GLY A 203 -6.79 -5.99 5.43
CA GLY A 203 -6.64 -4.94 6.45
C GLY A 203 -5.91 -5.39 7.72
N PHE A 204 -5.82 -6.69 7.96
CA PHE A 204 -5.12 -7.28 9.10
C PHE A 204 -3.83 -7.96 8.69
#